data_05bc43c0f2c7a806ac926224795a9102
#
_entry.id   05bc43c0f2c7a806ac926224795a9102
#
_cell.length_a   1.000
_cell.length_b   1.000
_cell.length_c   1.000
_cell.angle_alpha   90.00
_cell.angle_beta   90.00
_cell.angle_gamma   90.00
#
_symmetry.space_group_name_H-M   'P 1'
#
loop_
_entity.id
_entity.type
_entity.pdbx_description
1 polymer ?
#
loop_
_entity_poly.entity_id
_entity_poly.type
_entity_poly.pdbx_seq_one_letter_code
_entity_poly.pdbx_strand_id
1 'polypeptide(L)'
;MSNFIDLKDLSRDQLLDLISLSLKWKKEAHPKFMADKQVVLIFEKPSLRTRVSFEVGINQLGGQSYLLNEKEMQLGERETVEDTANVLERYADMVIIRCFGHGQLIKYARASSVPVINALTDFSHPCQVLADLVTFIEHAHNFDNKKIAWFGDCNNVLQSWIEAAALLNFELNIACPEGIKPNAKTMSWAIERNKNISITHNPIQAADGANCIITDTWRSMGDTNPNPEDIFVPFQVNNKIMKVADKNAIFMHCLPAYRDKEVSSEVLEGDCSVVFDEAENRLHAQKAIMHFCICLLYTSDAADEEDSVDLGGRRI
;
A
#
# COMPACT_ATOMS: atom_id res chain seq x y z
N MET A 1 -1.85 -15.76 -12.65
CA MET A 1 -1.05 -15.41 -11.46
C MET A 1 -1.48 -14.04 -10.96
N SER A 2 -1.68 -13.90 -9.66
CA SER A 2 -2.14 -12.62 -9.11
C SER A 2 -0.93 -11.81 -8.67
N ASN A 3 -0.63 -10.75 -9.40
CA ASN A 3 0.30 -9.72 -8.97
C ASN A 3 -0.40 -8.75 -8.01
N PHE A 4 0.37 -8.07 -7.18
CA PHE A 4 -0.12 -6.96 -6.34
C PHE A 4 0.65 -5.68 -6.72
N ILE A 5 0.15 -4.96 -7.71
CA ILE A 5 0.83 -3.80 -8.31
C ILE A 5 0.22 -2.48 -7.81
N ASP A 6 -1.07 -2.27 -8.02
CA ASP A 6 -1.81 -1.09 -7.54
C ASP A 6 -3.13 -1.53 -6.89
N LEU A 7 -3.67 -0.73 -5.97
CA LEU A 7 -4.95 -1.06 -5.35
C LEU A 7 -6.11 -1.05 -6.36
N LYS A 8 -6.05 -0.20 -7.39
CA LYS A 8 -7.06 -0.14 -8.46
C LYS A 8 -7.19 -1.43 -9.27
N ASP A 9 -6.20 -2.33 -9.19
CA ASP A 9 -6.22 -3.63 -9.87
C ASP A 9 -7.04 -4.69 -9.10
N LEU A 10 -7.47 -4.35 -7.88
CA LEU A 10 -8.31 -5.18 -7.04
C LEU A 10 -9.80 -4.84 -7.22
N SER A 11 -10.66 -5.82 -6.94
CA SER A 11 -12.06 -5.53 -6.64
C SER A 11 -12.21 -4.98 -5.21
N ARG A 12 -13.38 -4.37 -4.93
CA ARG A 12 -13.73 -3.94 -3.57
C ARG A 12 -13.68 -5.11 -2.58
N ASP A 13 -14.22 -6.25 -2.96
CA ASP A 13 -14.30 -7.43 -2.10
C ASP A 13 -12.91 -8.00 -1.82
N GLN A 14 -12.03 -8.09 -2.82
CA GLN A 14 -10.64 -8.50 -2.62
C GLN A 14 -9.89 -7.58 -1.65
N LEU A 15 -10.12 -6.25 -1.73
CA LEU A 15 -9.49 -5.31 -0.80
C LEU A 15 -10.03 -5.49 0.63
N LEU A 16 -11.33 -5.72 0.79
CA LEU A 16 -11.93 -6.01 2.11
C LEU A 16 -11.46 -7.34 2.68
N ASP A 17 -11.30 -8.37 1.84
CA ASP A 17 -10.75 -9.67 2.25
C ASP A 17 -9.30 -9.55 2.74
N LEU A 18 -8.47 -8.75 2.04
CA LEU A 18 -7.10 -8.45 2.46
C LEU A 18 -7.06 -7.74 3.82
N ILE A 19 -7.91 -6.75 4.05
CA ILE A 19 -8.04 -6.05 5.33
C ILE A 19 -8.46 -7.04 6.44
N SER A 20 -9.51 -7.83 6.19
CA SER A 20 -10.03 -8.83 7.13
C SER A 20 -8.96 -9.87 7.50
N LEU A 21 -8.26 -10.40 6.50
CA LEU A 21 -7.19 -11.38 6.70
C LEU A 21 -6.01 -10.79 7.49
N SER A 22 -5.66 -9.53 7.25
CA SER A 22 -4.62 -8.81 7.99
C SER A 22 -4.97 -8.70 9.47
N LEU A 23 -6.21 -8.28 9.78
CA LEU A 23 -6.74 -8.18 11.14
C LEU A 23 -6.78 -9.53 11.85
N LYS A 24 -7.20 -10.59 11.13
CA LYS A 24 -7.20 -11.95 11.64
C LYS A 24 -5.79 -12.41 12.02
N TRP A 25 -4.82 -12.23 11.13
CA TRP A 25 -3.45 -12.68 11.36
C TRP A 25 -2.63 -11.80 12.29
N LYS A 26 -3.14 -10.66 12.70
CA LYS A 26 -2.61 -9.88 13.82
C LYS A 26 -2.94 -10.55 15.16
N LYS A 27 -4.10 -11.18 15.28
CA LYS A 27 -4.65 -11.75 16.52
C LYS A 27 -4.47 -13.26 16.66
N GLU A 28 -4.41 -13.96 15.55
CA GLU A 28 -4.39 -15.42 15.50
C GLU A 28 -3.09 -15.95 14.89
N ALA A 29 -2.83 -17.23 15.12
CA ALA A 29 -1.75 -17.94 14.44
C ALA A 29 -2.03 -18.00 12.93
N HIS A 30 -1.02 -17.77 12.13
CA HIS A 30 -1.08 -17.83 10.67
C HIS A 30 -0.44 -19.12 10.13
N PRO A 31 -0.99 -19.68 9.04
CA PRO A 31 -0.47 -20.92 8.46
C PRO A 31 0.92 -20.72 7.84
N LYS A 32 1.72 -21.78 7.83
CA LYS A 32 3.06 -21.82 7.20
C LYS A 32 2.96 -22.13 5.70
N PHE A 33 2.07 -21.44 4.97
CA PHE A 33 1.80 -21.71 3.55
C PHE A 33 2.98 -21.41 2.60
N MET A 34 4.00 -20.71 3.11
CA MET A 34 5.24 -20.43 2.37
C MET A 34 6.37 -21.42 2.72
N ALA A 35 6.07 -22.56 3.37
CA ALA A 35 7.08 -23.58 3.60
C ALA A 35 7.77 -23.95 2.28
N ASP A 36 9.11 -23.96 2.30
CA ASP A 36 9.99 -24.22 1.14
C ASP A 36 9.92 -23.19 0.01
N LYS A 37 9.19 -22.09 0.16
CA LYS A 37 9.11 -21.00 -0.81
C LYS A 37 10.29 -20.04 -0.71
N GLN A 38 10.80 -19.64 -1.86
CA GLN A 38 11.91 -18.69 -2.02
C GLN A 38 11.36 -17.35 -2.50
N VAL A 39 11.64 -16.27 -1.78
CA VAL A 39 11.18 -14.91 -2.12
C VAL A 39 12.38 -14.00 -2.37
N VAL A 40 12.45 -13.40 -3.54
CA VAL A 40 13.47 -12.40 -3.86
C VAL A 40 12.92 -11.00 -3.60
N LEU A 41 13.69 -10.20 -2.85
CA LEU A 41 13.42 -8.78 -2.61
C LEU A 41 14.41 -7.93 -3.42
N ILE A 42 13.91 -7.14 -4.37
CA ILE A 42 14.69 -6.18 -5.15
C ILE A 42 14.45 -4.79 -4.61
N PHE A 43 15.50 -4.14 -4.07
CA PHE A 43 15.38 -2.85 -3.40
C PHE A 43 16.41 -1.85 -3.97
N GLU A 44 15.96 -1.03 -4.93
CA GLU A 44 16.76 0.09 -5.47
C GLU A 44 16.85 1.29 -4.53
N LYS A 45 15.97 1.36 -3.52
CA LYS A 45 15.97 2.40 -2.49
C LYS A 45 16.12 1.78 -1.10
N PRO A 46 16.95 2.36 -0.21
CA PRO A 46 17.02 1.92 1.18
C PRO A 46 15.64 1.97 1.85
N SER A 47 15.33 0.97 2.65
CA SER A 47 14.09 0.95 3.44
C SER A 47 14.21 0.03 4.63
N LEU A 48 14.19 0.60 5.84
CA LEU A 48 14.18 -0.17 7.07
C LEU A 48 12.85 -0.92 7.23
N ARG A 49 11.73 -0.17 7.27
CA ARG A 49 10.40 -0.72 7.57
C ARG A 49 9.94 -1.74 6.55
N THR A 50 9.98 -1.39 5.26
CA THR A 50 9.49 -2.28 4.19
C THR A 50 10.32 -3.57 4.13
N ARG A 51 11.65 -3.46 4.25
CA ARG A 51 12.54 -4.61 4.22
C ARG A 51 12.25 -5.55 5.40
N VAL A 52 12.36 -5.03 6.63
CA VAL A 52 12.24 -5.86 7.83
C VAL A 52 10.86 -6.48 7.95
N SER A 53 9.78 -5.74 7.64
CA SER A 53 8.42 -6.28 7.70
C SER A 53 8.18 -7.41 6.69
N PHE A 54 8.73 -7.33 5.47
CA PHE A 54 8.65 -8.44 4.51
C PHE A 54 9.51 -9.63 4.94
N GLU A 55 10.78 -9.43 5.32
CA GLU A 55 11.66 -10.51 5.75
C GLU A 55 11.08 -11.26 6.97
N VAL A 56 10.58 -10.53 7.97
CA VAL A 56 9.91 -11.12 9.14
C VAL A 56 8.62 -11.83 8.74
N GLY A 57 7.80 -11.22 7.88
CA GLY A 57 6.55 -11.80 7.38
C GLY A 57 6.78 -13.12 6.63
N ILE A 58 7.74 -13.15 5.70
CA ILE A 58 8.13 -14.35 4.95
C ILE A 58 8.57 -15.47 5.91
N ASN A 59 9.44 -15.14 6.87
CA ASN A 59 9.92 -16.11 7.86
C ASN A 59 8.77 -16.63 8.75
N GLN A 60 7.87 -15.76 9.22
CA GLN A 60 6.69 -16.16 9.98
C GLN A 60 5.78 -17.11 9.20
N LEU A 61 5.69 -16.95 7.87
CA LEU A 61 4.91 -17.82 6.98
C LEU A 61 5.66 -19.09 6.54
N GLY A 62 6.93 -19.25 6.96
CA GLY A 62 7.74 -20.47 6.73
C GLY A 62 8.63 -20.40 5.49
N GLY A 63 8.66 -19.27 4.77
CA GLY A 63 9.50 -19.06 3.58
C GLY A 63 10.90 -18.55 3.90
N GLN A 64 11.71 -18.40 2.85
CA GLN A 64 13.03 -17.81 2.88
C GLN A 64 13.09 -16.58 1.99
N SER A 65 13.87 -15.56 2.39
CA SER A 65 14.03 -14.32 1.64
C SER A 65 15.47 -14.07 1.21
N TYR A 66 15.64 -13.51 0.03
CA TYR A 66 16.92 -13.11 -0.55
C TYR A 66 16.84 -11.64 -0.98
N LEU A 67 17.65 -10.79 -0.35
CA LEU A 67 17.69 -9.37 -0.68
C LEU A 67 18.73 -9.08 -1.74
N LEU A 68 18.30 -8.42 -2.81
CA LEU A 68 19.15 -7.77 -3.80
C LEU A 68 19.05 -6.25 -3.60
N ASN A 69 20.13 -5.61 -3.20
CA ASN A 69 20.17 -4.16 -2.95
C ASN A 69 20.69 -3.40 -4.18
N GLU A 70 20.57 -2.06 -4.15
CA GLU A 70 20.97 -1.14 -5.22
C GLU A 70 22.38 -1.41 -5.78
N LYS A 71 23.34 -1.81 -4.93
CA LYS A 71 24.71 -2.08 -5.36
C LYS A 71 24.84 -3.39 -6.14
N GLU A 72 23.96 -4.33 -5.88
CA GLU A 72 23.94 -5.66 -6.50
C GLU A 72 23.15 -5.65 -7.79
N MET A 73 22.06 -4.85 -7.82
CA MET A 73 21.13 -4.86 -8.93
C MET A 73 20.36 -3.54 -9.06
N GLN A 74 20.33 -3.03 -10.29
CA GLN A 74 19.43 -1.97 -10.74
C GLN A 74 18.69 -2.49 -11.97
N LEU A 75 17.36 -2.47 -11.91
CA LEU A 75 16.52 -3.02 -12.97
C LEU A 75 16.75 -2.30 -14.30
N GLY A 76 17.15 -3.07 -15.33
CA GLY A 76 17.34 -2.55 -16.68
C GLY A 76 18.67 -1.86 -16.95
N GLU A 77 19.65 -1.92 -16.03
CA GLU A 77 20.97 -1.31 -16.27
C GLU A 77 21.98 -2.27 -16.92
N ARG A 78 22.13 -3.48 -16.37
CA ARG A 78 23.11 -4.47 -16.87
C ARG A 78 22.51 -5.44 -17.88
N GLU A 79 21.24 -5.73 -17.71
CA GLU A 79 20.44 -6.59 -18.57
C GLU A 79 19.02 -6.03 -18.68
N THR A 80 18.22 -6.55 -19.60
CA THR A 80 16.83 -6.11 -19.74
C THR A 80 16.01 -6.49 -18.49
N VAL A 81 14.97 -5.73 -18.18
CA VAL A 81 14.05 -6.04 -17.08
C VAL A 81 13.42 -7.43 -17.30
N GLU A 82 13.14 -7.77 -18.54
CA GLU A 82 12.55 -9.03 -18.96
C GLU A 82 13.53 -10.22 -18.75
N ASP A 83 14.82 -10.03 -19.05
CA ASP A 83 15.84 -11.08 -18.81
C ASP A 83 16.00 -11.33 -17.31
N THR A 84 16.06 -10.26 -16.50
CA THR A 84 16.06 -10.37 -15.04
C THR A 84 14.86 -11.16 -14.53
N ALA A 85 13.66 -10.89 -15.03
CA ALA A 85 12.44 -11.58 -14.62
C ALA A 85 12.50 -13.07 -15.00
N ASN A 86 12.89 -13.39 -16.25
CA ASN A 86 13.01 -14.75 -16.74
C ASN A 86 14.08 -15.59 -16.00
N VAL A 87 15.13 -14.95 -15.49
CA VAL A 87 16.15 -15.63 -14.67
C VAL A 87 15.63 -15.88 -13.27
N LEU A 88 15.10 -14.84 -12.60
CA LEU A 88 14.69 -14.94 -11.19
C LEU A 88 13.48 -15.85 -10.98
N GLU A 89 12.56 -15.96 -11.96
CA GLU A 89 11.44 -16.91 -11.86
C GLU A 89 11.87 -18.39 -11.83
N ARG A 90 13.13 -18.71 -12.22
CA ARG A 90 13.69 -20.05 -12.12
C ARG A 90 14.22 -20.38 -10.72
N TYR A 91 14.38 -19.37 -9.88
CA TYR A 91 14.96 -19.49 -8.54
C TYR A 91 13.97 -19.15 -7.43
N ALA A 92 12.97 -18.31 -7.73
CA ALA A 92 12.05 -17.78 -6.76
C ALA A 92 10.60 -18.13 -7.05
N ASP A 93 9.80 -18.27 -6.00
CA ASP A 93 8.36 -18.46 -6.06
C ASP A 93 7.58 -17.14 -6.04
N MET A 94 8.25 -16.02 -5.70
CA MET A 94 7.68 -14.67 -5.62
C MET A 94 8.79 -13.63 -5.68
N VAL A 95 8.49 -12.47 -6.26
CA VAL A 95 9.41 -11.32 -6.27
C VAL A 95 8.73 -10.09 -5.69
N ILE A 96 9.42 -9.40 -4.78
CA ILE A 96 8.96 -8.18 -4.12
C ILE A 96 9.87 -7.04 -4.57
N ILE A 97 9.31 -6.00 -5.19
CA ILE A 97 10.11 -4.96 -5.85
C ILE A 97 9.82 -3.60 -5.23
N ARG A 98 10.88 -2.92 -4.78
CA ARG A 98 10.90 -1.51 -4.44
C ARG A 98 11.88 -0.80 -5.37
N CYS A 99 11.37 -0.08 -6.35
CA CYS A 99 12.17 0.60 -7.37
C CYS A 99 11.71 2.05 -7.58
N PHE A 100 12.41 2.78 -8.46
CA PHE A 100 11.99 4.12 -8.87
C PHE A 100 10.87 4.04 -9.90
N GLY A 101 11.14 3.42 -11.04
CA GLY A 101 10.27 3.45 -12.20
C GLY A 101 9.09 2.49 -12.13
N HIS A 102 7.87 3.00 -11.97
CA HIS A 102 6.66 2.17 -12.00
C HIS A 102 6.49 1.40 -13.32
N GLY A 103 6.89 1.99 -14.46
CA GLY A 103 6.92 1.31 -15.75
C GLY A 103 7.85 0.11 -15.81
N GLN A 104 8.98 0.13 -15.10
CA GLN A 104 9.90 -1.00 -14.98
C GLN A 104 9.27 -2.13 -14.16
N LEU A 105 8.61 -1.80 -13.06
CA LEU A 105 7.85 -2.77 -12.27
C LEU A 105 6.78 -3.48 -13.12
N ILE A 106 6.00 -2.72 -13.91
CA ILE A 106 4.97 -3.29 -14.80
C ILE A 106 5.61 -4.21 -15.87
N LYS A 107 6.74 -3.81 -16.45
CA LYS A 107 7.47 -4.67 -17.42
C LYS A 107 7.92 -5.95 -16.76
N TYR A 108 8.51 -5.86 -15.56
CA TYR A 108 8.92 -7.04 -14.79
C TYR A 108 7.73 -7.96 -14.52
N ALA A 109 6.62 -7.43 -14.01
CA ALA A 109 5.42 -8.20 -13.67
C ALA A 109 4.77 -8.88 -14.89
N ARG A 110 4.92 -8.30 -16.09
CA ARG A 110 4.43 -8.92 -17.35
C ARG A 110 5.33 -10.05 -17.86
N ALA A 111 6.63 -9.95 -17.62
CA ALA A 111 7.60 -10.95 -18.07
C ALA A 111 7.71 -12.11 -17.08
N SER A 112 7.39 -11.92 -15.81
CA SER A 112 7.52 -12.92 -14.76
C SER A 112 6.35 -13.91 -14.77
N SER A 113 6.67 -15.18 -14.63
CA SER A 113 5.71 -16.28 -14.42
C SER A 113 5.37 -16.48 -12.93
N VAL A 114 6.11 -15.85 -12.01
CA VAL A 114 5.83 -15.88 -10.57
C VAL A 114 5.23 -14.55 -10.10
N PRO A 115 4.45 -14.55 -9.00
CA PRO A 115 3.84 -13.33 -8.47
C PRO A 115 4.83 -12.21 -8.20
N VAL A 116 4.44 -10.97 -8.53
CA VAL A 116 5.20 -9.75 -8.28
C VAL A 116 4.41 -8.83 -7.36
N ILE A 117 5.08 -8.35 -6.30
CA ILE A 117 4.50 -7.40 -5.33
C ILE A 117 5.20 -6.05 -5.46
N ASN A 118 4.40 -4.99 -5.62
CA ASN A 118 4.85 -3.60 -5.53
C ASN A 118 5.08 -3.20 -4.07
N ALA A 119 6.33 -3.22 -3.62
CA ALA A 119 6.69 -2.74 -2.29
C ALA A 119 6.73 -1.20 -2.19
N LEU A 120 6.98 -0.51 -3.28
CA LEU A 120 6.88 0.93 -3.54
C LEU A 120 7.48 1.26 -4.91
N THR A 121 6.86 2.19 -5.61
CA THR A 121 7.45 2.94 -6.72
C THR A 121 7.27 4.45 -6.52
N ASP A 122 7.80 5.27 -7.42
CA ASP A 122 7.53 6.72 -7.39
C ASP A 122 6.07 7.06 -7.68
N PHE A 123 5.31 6.13 -8.24
CA PHE A 123 3.91 6.31 -8.60
C PHE A 123 2.93 5.87 -7.52
N SER A 124 3.18 4.73 -6.84
CA SER A 124 2.24 4.15 -5.88
C SER A 124 2.93 3.41 -4.73
N HIS A 125 2.22 3.28 -3.60
CA HIS A 125 2.63 2.52 -2.43
C HIS A 125 1.48 1.67 -1.85
N PRO A 126 0.98 0.66 -2.59
CA PRO A 126 -0.22 -0.09 -2.21
C PRO A 126 -0.07 -0.86 -0.91
N CYS A 127 1.14 -1.39 -0.60
CA CYS A 127 1.42 -2.10 0.65
C CYS A 127 1.32 -1.19 1.88
N GLN A 128 1.65 0.10 1.74
CA GLN A 128 1.48 1.06 2.83
C GLN A 128 0.00 1.32 3.06
N VAL A 129 -0.72 1.71 2.00
CA VAL A 129 -2.12 2.10 2.15
C VAL A 129 -2.99 0.92 2.59
N LEU A 130 -2.68 -0.32 2.22
CA LEU A 130 -3.37 -1.47 2.80
C LEU A 130 -3.16 -1.54 4.34
N ALA A 131 -1.96 -1.29 4.84
CA ALA A 131 -1.69 -1.25 6.28
C ALA A 131 -2.42 -0.08 6.97
N ASP A 132 -2.49 1.07 6.29
CA ASP A 132 -3.22 2.24 6.77
C ASP A 132 -4.72 1.95 6.88
N LEU A 133 -5.30 1.27 5.88
CA LEU A 133 -6.71 0.84 5.89
C LEU A 133 -6.98 -0.16 7.03
N VAL A 134 -6.06 -1.10 7.28
CA VAL A 134 -6.14 -2.02 8.42
C VAL A 134 -6.15 -1.23 9.73
N THR A 135 -5.23 -0.28 9.89
CA THR A 135 -5.14 0.59 11.08
C THR A 135 -6.40 1.42 11.26
N PHE A 136 -6.91 2.00 10.17
CA PHE A 136 -8.14 2.77 10.23
C PHE A 136 -9.32 1.91 10.71
N ILE A 137 -9.47 0.67 10.23
CA ILE A 137 -10.54 -0.24 10.68
C ILE A 137 -10.37 -0.65 12.14
N GLU A 138 -9.16 -0.82 12.64
CA GLU A 138 -8.93 -1.12 14.07
C GLU A 138 -9.48 -0.03 15.00
N HIS A 139 -9.37 1.24 14.58
CA HIS A 139 -9.80 2.39 15.37
C HIS A 139 -11.20 2.91 15.03
N ALA A 140 -11.63 2.82 13.77
CA ALA A 140 -12.90 3.38 13.28
C ALA A 140 -13.98 2.33 12.97
N HIS A 141 -13.65 1.03 12.97
CA HIS A 141 -14.48 -0.15 12.77
C HIS A 141 -15.06 -0.35 11.36
N ASN A 142 -15.29 0.69 10.57
CA ASN A 142 -15.80 0.62 9.20
C ASN A 142 -15.46 1.87 8.40
N PHE A 143 -15.74 1.87 7.09
CA PHE A 143 -15.57 3.03 6.20
C PHE A 143 -16.88 3.81 5.96
N ASP A 144 -18.02 3.33 6.44
CA ASP A 144 -19.32 3.91 6.12
C ASP A 144 -19.46 5.32 6.72
N ASN A 145 -19.75 6.28 5.85
CA ASN A 145 -19.86 7.70 6.20
C ASN A 145 -18.60 8.28 6.89
N LYS A 146 -17.44 7.71 6.60
CA LYS A 146 -16.18 8.19 7.15
C LYS A 146 -15.52 9.18 6.19
N LYS A 147 -14.90 10.18 6.80
CA LYS A 147 -14.11 11.21 6.15
C LYS A 147 -12.65 11.04 6.50
N ILE A 148 -11.80 10.94 5.50
CA ILE A 148 -10.34 10.88 5.62
C ILE A 148 -9.78 12.14 4.97
N ALA A 149 -8.86 12.83 5.62
CA ALA A 149 -8.23 14.02 5.11
C ALA A 149 -6.72 13.82 4.95
N TRP A 150 -6.23 14.06 3.75
CA TRP A 150 -4.81 14.06 3.38
C TRP A 150 -4.25 15.47 3.38
N PHE A 151 -3.00 15.65 3.85
CA PHE A 151 -2.32 16.94 3.92
C PHE A 151 -0.93 16.88 3.30
N GLY A 152 -0.61 17.84 2.44
CA GLY A 152 0.73 18.05 1.92
C GLY A 152 0.90 17.72 0.45
N ASP A 153 1.94 16.96 0.10
CA ASP A 153 2.30 16.64 -1.28
C ASP A 153 1.37 15.59 -1.91
N CYS A 154 1.20 15.68 -3.22
CA CYS A 154 0.42 14.71 -4.00
C CYS A 154 1.31 13.56 -4.47
N ASN A 155 1.93 12.87 -3.51
CA ASN A 155 2.92 11.82 -3.74
C ASN A 155 2.31 10.43 -4.03
N ASN A 156 3.17 9.42 -4.08
CA ASN A 156 2.81 8.02 -4.35
C ASN A 156 1.92 7.38 -3.27
N VAL A 157 1.98 7.85 -2.01
CA VAL A 157 1.10 7.35 -0.94
C VAL A 157 -0.30 7.89 -1.15
N LEU A 158 -0.45 9.19 -1.43
CA LEU A 158 -1.74 9.78 -1.80
C LEU A 158 -2.34 9.10 -3.04
N GLN A 159 -1.51 8.77 -4.04
CA GLN A 159 -1.96 8.04 -5.23
C GLN A 159 -2.73 6.77 -4.85
N SER A 160 -2.17 5.97 -3.94
CA SER A 160 -2.80 4.74 -3.47
C SER A 160 -4.02 5.00 -2.56
N TRP A 161 -4.04 6.10 -1.80
CA TRP A 161 -5.20 6.53 -1.04
C TRP A 161 -6.40 6.93 -1.91
N ILE A 162 -6.15 7.59 -3.06
CA ILE A 162 -7.17 7.92 -4.06
C ILE A 162 -7.78 6.63 -4.63
N GLU A 163 -6.95 5.64 -4.92
CA GLU A 163 -7.41 4.33 -5.40
C GLU A 163 -8.25 3.60 -4.34
N ALA A 164 -7.82 3.61 -3.08
CA ALA A 164 -8.56 3.04 -1.97
C ALA A 164 -9.92 3.72 -1.76
N ALA A 165 -9.97 5.05 -1.81
CA ALA A 165 -11.21 5.82 -1.68
C ALA A 165 -12.20 5.49 -2.81
N ALA A 166 -11.72 5.30 -4.03
CA ALA A 166 -12.54 4.91 -5.18
C ALA A 166 -13.15 3.51 -5.00
N LEU A 167 -12.41 2.56 -4.41
CA LEU A 167 -12.88 1.19 -4.20
C LEU A 167 -13.81 1.05 -3.00
N LEU A 168 -13.49 1.73 -1.88
CA LEU A 168 -14.21 1.58 -0.62
C LEU A 168 -15.31 2.62 -0.40
N ASN A 169 -15.38 3.65 -1.25
CA ASN A 169 -16.41 4.69 -1.27
C ASN A 169 -16.52 5.52 0.02
N PHE A 170 -15.40 5.80 0.69
CA PHE A 170 -15.34 6.78 1.78
C PHE A 170 -15.05 8.20 1.24
N GLU A 171 -15.31 9.24 2.04
CA GLU A 171 -14.98 10.62 1.68
C GLU A 171 -13.46 10.86 1.84
N LEU A 172 -12.81 11.35 0.78
CA LEU A 172 -11.39 11.72 0.80
C LEU A 172 -11.22 13.20 0.44
N ASN A 173 -10.77 13.99 1.41
CA ASN A 173 -10.46 15.39 1.23
C ASN A 173 -8.95 15.60 1.15
N ILE A 174 -8.47 16.10 0.01
CA ILE A 174 -7.04 16.31 -0.26
C ILE A 174 -6.73 17.79 -0.08
N ALA A 175 -5.97 18.14 0.97
CA ALA A 175 -5.44 19.47 1.21
C ALA A 175 -4.01 19.57 0.69
N CYS A 176 -3.81 20.32 -0.39
CA CYS A 176 -2.48 20.53 -1.00
C CYS A 176 -2.30 21.97 -1.47
N PRO A 177 -1.05 22.46 -1.62
CA PRO A 177 -0.75 23.78 -2.14
C PRO A 177 -1.32 24.00 -3.55
N GLU A 178 -1.63 25.26 -3.89
CA GLU A 178 -1.96 25.63 -5.27
C GLU A 178 -0.81 25.23 -6.21
N GLY A 179 -1.17 24.60 -7.34
CA GLY A 179 -0.20 24.09 -8.31
C GLY A 179 0.27 22.66 -8.08
N ILE A 180 0.14 22.12 -6.86
CA ILE A 180 0.36 20.69 -6.59
C ILE A 180 -0.93 19.92 -6.85
N LYS A 181 -0.86 18.88 -7.68
CA LYS A 181 -2.06 18.14 -8.11
C LYS A 181 -1.78 16.63 -8.15
N PRO A 182 -2.74 15.81 -7.74
CA PRO A 182 -2.68 14.37 -7.96
C PRO A 182 -2.61 14.02 -9.45
N ASN A 183 -2.21 12.80 -9.75
CA ASN A 183 -2.20 12.31 -11.12
C ASN A 183 -3.60 12.41 -11.76
N ALA A 184 -3.70 13.12 -12.89
CA ALA A 184 -4.98 13.41 -13.54
C ALA A 184 -5.74 12.16 -14.01
N LYS A 185 -5.03 11.11 -14.46
CA LYS A 185 -5.65 9.87 -14.90
C LYS A 185 -6.26 9.11 -13.73
N THR A 186 -5.53 9.05 -12.60
CA THR A 186 -6.03 8.42 -11.38
C THR A 186 -7.22 9.18 -10.82
N MET A 187 -7.15 10.50 -10.76
CA MET A 187 -8.28 11.32 -10.31
C MET A 187 -9.53 11.13 -11.16
N SER A 188 -9.39 11.13 -12.50
CA SER A 188 -10.53 10.90 -13.41
C SER A 188 -11.14 9.52 -13.16
N TRP A 189 -10.33 8.47 -13.09
CA TRP A 189 -10.75 7.10 -12.81
C TRP A 189 -11.45 6.98 -11.44
N ALA A 190 -10.93 7.68 -10.42
CA ALA A 190 -11.46 7.63 -9.06
C ALA A 190 -12.79 8.37 -8.91
N ILE A 191 -12.92 9.58 -9.50
CA ILE A 191 -14.14 10.39 -9.43
C ILE A 191 -15.32 9.71 -10.16
N GLU A 192 -15.06 8.96 -11.24
CA GLU A 192 -16.09 8.14 -11.90
C GLU A 192 -16.72 7.10 -10.96
N ARG A 193 -15.96 6.61 -9.97
CA ARG A 193 -16.36 5.57 -9.01
C ARG A 193 -16.83 6.12 -7.68
N ASN A 194 -16.20 7.18 -7.21
CA ASN A 194 -16.51 7.83 -5.95
C ASN A 194 -16.48 9.35 -6.12
N LYS A 195 -17.63 9.99 -6.09
CA LYS A 195 -17.76 11.46 -6.21
C LYS A 195 -17.40 12.22 -4.93
N ASN A 196 -17.12 11.52 -3.83
CA ASN A 196 -16.79 12.10 -2.54
C ASN A 196 -15.26 12.32 -2.38
N ILE A 197 -14.51 12.34 -3.49
CA ILE A 197 -13.09 12.70 -3.50
C ILE A 197 -12.97 14.16 -3.92
N SER A 198 -12.39 15.00 -3.07
CA SER A 198 -12.26 16.44 -3.32
C SER A 198 -10.85 16.95 -3.07
N ILE A 199 -10.49 18.04 -3.75
CA ILE A 199 -9.24 18.76 -3.55
C ILE A 199 -9.57 20.15 -3.04
N THR A 200 -8.86 20.62 -2.02
CA THR A 200 -8.96 21.98 -1.49
C THR A 200 -7.58 22.54 -1.19
N HIS A 201 -7.46 23.86 -1.22
CA HIS A 201 -6.26 24.60 -0.78
C HIS A 201 -6.44 25.20 0.62
N ASN A 202 -7.53 24.82 1.31
CA ASN A 202 -7.80 25.22 2.67
C ASN A 202 -7.68 24.02 3.62
N PRO A 203 -6.60 23.91 4.41
CA PRO A 203 -6.37 22.79 5.30
C PRO A 203 -7.45 22.64 6.38
N ILE A 204 -8.03 23.74 6.88
CA ILE A 204 -9.11 23.71 7.86
C ILE A 204 -10.37 23.08 7.27
N GLN A 205 -10.72 23.43 6.03
CA GLN A 205 -11.86 22.86 5.33
C GLN A 205 -11.69 21.35 5.11
N ALA A 206 -10.49 20.89 4.76
CA ALA A 206 -10.23 19.46 4.58
C ALA A 206 -10.38 18.67 5.87
N ALA A 207 -9.90 19.24 6.99
CA ALA A 207 -9.93 18.62 8.30
C ALA A 207 -11.31 18.59 8.95
N ASP A 208 -12.22 19.47 8.56
CA ASP A 208 -13.51 19.69 9.24
C ASP A 208 -14.31 18.38 9.31
N GLY A 209 -14.49 17.86 10.54
CA GLY A 209 -15.19 16.61 10.84
C GLY A 209 -14.50 15.34 10.31
N ALA A 210 -13.23 15.38 9.90
CA ALA A 210 -12.50 14.22 9.42
C ALA A 210 -12.26 13.20 10.55
N ASN A 211 -12.46 11.92 10.28
CA ASN A 211 -12.23 10.82 11.23
C ASN A 211 -10.78 10.35 11.24
N CYS A 212 -10.02 10.68 10.19
CA CYS A 212 -8.60 10.42 10.10
C CYS A 212 -7.89 11.57 9.40
N ILE A 213 -6.78 11.99 9.97
CA ILE A 213 -5.86 12.98 9.41
C ILE A 213 -4.58 12.27 9.01
N ILE A 214 -4.17 12.43 7.76
CA ILE A 214 -3.00 11.75 7.19
C ILE A 214 -2.07 12.78 6.55
N THR A 215 -0.79 12.60 6.76
CA THR A 215 0.25 13.31 6.00
C THR A 215 1.43 12.38 5.72
N ASP A 216 2.29 12.82 4.84
CA ASP A 216 3.59 12.20 4.57
C ASP A 216 4.64 13.31 4.42
N THR A 217 5.90 12.93 4.34
CA THR A 217 7.00 13.88 4.16
C THR A 217 6.75 14.76 2.93
N TRP A 218 7.00 16.06 3.06
CA TRP A 218 6.86 17.00 1.94
C TRP A 218 7.85 16.73 0.81
N ARG A 219 8.94 16.05 1.12
CA ARG A 219 9.92 15.56 0.14
C ARG A 219 10.29 14.12 0.42
N SER A 220 10.02 13.27 -0.54
CA SER A 220 10.47 11.88 -0.52
C SER A 220 11.99 11.78 -0.77
N MET A 221 12.62 10.70 -0.29
CA MET A 221 14.04 10.43 -0.59
C MET A 221 14.25 10.31 -2.10
N GLY A 222 15.15 11.16 -2.64
CA GLY A 222 15.45 11.22 -4.07
C GLY A 222 14.52 12.11 -4.89
N ASP A 223 13.61 12.83 -4.24
CA ASP A 223 12.73 13.80 -4.90
C ASP A 223 13.55 14.98 -5.45
N THR A 224 13.37 15.25 -6.74
CA THR A 224 13.95 16.39 -7.46
C THR A 224 12.95 17.53 -7.66
N ASN A 225 11.82 17.52 -6.92
CA ASN A 225 10.79 18.54 -7.02
C ASN A 225 11.39 19.94 -6.81
N PRO A 226 11.27 20.87 -7.75
CA PRO A 226 11.84 22.21 -7.63
C PRO A 226 11.06 23.14 -6.69
N ASN A 227 9.87 22.73 -6.23
CA ASN A 227 9.04 23.56 -5.36
C ASN A 227 9.71 23.74 -4.00
N PRO A 228 9.76 24.98 -3.47
CA PRO A 228 10.28 25.23 -2.14
C PRO A 228 9.39 24.57 -1.09
N GLU A 229 9.99 24.03 -0.01
CA GLU A 229 9.24 23.41 1.10
C GLU A 229 8.25 24.39 1.76
N ASP A 230 8.51 25.69 1.68
CA ASP A 230 7.69 26.74 2.29
C ASP A 230 6.24 26.75 1.84
N ILE A 231 5.94 26.27 0.63
CA ILE A 231 4.55 26.19 0.14
C ILE A 231 3.72 25.18 0.93
N PHE A 232 4.35 24.21 1.59
CA PHE A 232 3.67 23.18 2.38
C PHE A 232 3.44 23.60 3.84
N VAL A 233 4.10 24.65 4.32
CA VAL A 233 3.97 25.12 5.73
C VAL A 233 2.52 25.32 6.16
N PRO A 234 1.60 25.91 5.36
CA PRO A 234 0.19 26.03 5.72
C PRO A 234 -0.54 24.69 5.90
N PHE A 235 0.02 23.60 5.38
CA PHE A 235 -0.54 22.24 5.38
C PHE A 235 0.06 21.35 6.46
N GLN A 236 0.90 21.91 7.35
CA GLN A 236 1.42 21.18 8.52
C GLN A 236 0.25 20.67 9.37
N VAL A 237 0.25 19.38 9.69
CA VAL A 237 -0.69 18.82 10.65
C VAL A 237 -0.24 19.18 12.06
N ASN A 238 -1.07 19.96 12.73
CA ASN A 238 -0.84 20.44 14.09
C ASN A 238 -2.15 20.47 14.89
N ASN A 239 -2.09 20.91 16.14
CA ASN A 239 -3.26 20.96 17.03
C ASN A 239 -4.43 21.78 16.49
N LYS A 240 -4.21 22.78 15.61
CA LYS A 240 -5.32 23.55 15.00
C LYS A 240 -6.09 22.67 14.01
N ILE A 241 -5.38 21.86 13.23
CA ILE A 241 -5.97 20.88 12.31
C ILE A 241 -6.72 19.81 13.09
N MET A 242 -6.10 19.20 14.10
CA MET A 242 -6.74 18.15 14.91
C MET A 242 -7.99 18.64 15.65
N LYS A 243 -8.05 19.91 16.07
CA LYS A 243 -9.21 20.49 16.79
C LYS A 243 -10.47 20.62 15.94
N VAL A 244 -10.37 20.73 14.63
CA VAL A 244 -11.53 20.82 13.73
C VAL A 244 -11.94 19.46 13.15
N ALA A 245 -11.10 18.46 13.31
CA ALA A 245 -11.43 17.08 12.99
C ALA A 245 -12.48 16.51 13.97
N ASP A 246 -12.99 15.30 13.68
CA ASP A 246 -13.86 14.59 14.63
C ASP A 246 -13.14 14.42 15.98
N LYS A 247 -13.91 14.46 17.07
CA LYS A 247 -13.35 14.34 18.44
C LYS A 247 -12.59 13.03 18.69
N ASN A 248 -12.87 11.98 17.91
CA ASN A 248 -12.19 10.70 17.96
C ASN A 248 -11.27 10.51 16.76
N ALA A 249 -10.91 11.58 16.04
CA ALA A 249 -10.04 11.49 14.89
C ALA A 249 -8.68 10.93 15.26
N ILE A 250 -8.17 10.01 14.43
CA ILE A 250 -6.81 9.50 14.54
C ILE A 250 -5.87 10.24 13.61
N PHE A 251 -4.59 10.26 13.96
CA PHE A 251 -3.51 10.76 13.11
C PHE A 251 -2.65 9.61 12.62
N MET A 252 -2.36 9.59 11.31
CA MET A 252 -1.55 8.57 10.64
C MET A 252 -0.41 9.20 9.82
N HIS A 253 0.72 8.52 9.77
CA HIS A 253 1.91 8.87 9.00
C HIS A 253 2.77 7.65 8.76
N CYS A 254 3.08 7.34 7.50
CA CYS A 254 3.81 6.11 7.12
C CYS A 254 5.27 6.04 7.63
N LEU A 255 5.79 7.09 8.24
CA LEU A 255 7.15 7.24 8.74
C LEU A 255 8.25 7.01 7.68
N PRO A 256 9.42 7.71 7.79
CA PRO A 256 9.83 8.60 8.88
C PRO A 256 9.13 9.95 8.83
N ALA A 257 8.79 10.51 10.00
CA ALA A 257 8.25 11.86 10.10
C ALA A 257 9.33 12.87 10.46
N TYR A 258 9.28 14.05 9.83
CA TYR A 258 10.12 15.19 10.20
C TYR A 258 9.33 16.11 11.13
N ARG A 259 9.59 15.95 12.44
CA ARG A 259 8.95 16.76 13.48
C ARG A 259 9.07 18.24 13.19
N ASP A 260 7.95 18.94 13.41
CA ASP A 260 7.77 20.38 13.21
C ASP A 260 7.92 20.85 11.74
N LYS A 261 7.96 19.88 10.78
CA LYS A 261 7.75 20.11 9.36
C LYS A 261 6.31 19.75 8.96
N GLU A 262 6.10 18.56 8.37
CA GLU A 262 4.77 18.12 7.92
C GLU A 262 3.81 17.81 9.06
N VAL A 263 4.34 17.52 10.25
CA VAL A 263 3.56 17.29 11.47
C VAL A 263 4.26 17.90 12.68
N SER A 264 3.50 18.51 13.60
CA SER A 264 4.05 18.99 14.87
C SER A 264 4.39 17.83 15.80
N SER A 265 5.44 18.02 16.63
CA SER A 265 5.82 17.04 17.64
C SER A 265 4.67 16.66 18.56
N GLU A 266 3.83 17.64 18.94
CA GLU A 266 2.66 17.43 19.81
C GLU A 266 1.61 16.48 19.20
N VAL A 267 1.36 16.56 17.90
CA VAL A 267 0.41 15.66 17.22
C VAL A 267 1.03 14.27 17.02
N LEU A 268 2.28 14.22 16.58
CA LEU A 268 2.98 12.94 16.32
C LEU A 268 3.12 12.08 17.58
N GLU A 269 3.30 12.71 18.75
CA GLU A 269 3.51 12.06 20.05
C GLU A 269 2.23 12.07 20.93
N GLY A 270 1.14 12.66 20.43
CA GLY A 270 -0.13 12.76 21.13
C GLY A 270 -0.97 11.50 21.09
N ASP A 271 -2.02 11.45 21.95
CA ASP A 271 -2.91 10.30 22.11
C ASP A 271 -3.70 9.92 20.83
N CYS A 272 -3.88 10.87 19.91
CA CYS A 272 -4.54 10.62 18.63
C CYS A 272 -3.62 9.94 17.58
N SER A 273 -2.32 9.89 17.85
CA SER A 273 -1.33 9.32 16.91
C SER A 273 -1.32 7.81 16.99
N VAL A 274 -1.57 7.16 15.85
CA VAL A 274 -1.54 5.69 15.72
C VAL A 274 -0.42 5.21 14.78
N VAL A 275 0.62 6.03 14.60
CA VAL A 275 1.72 5.78 13.65
C VAL A 275 2.49 4.50 13.92
N PHE A 276 2.55 4.04 15.18
CA PHE A 276 3.23 2.78 15.52
C PHE A 276 2.33 1.57 15.29
N ASP A 277 1.01 1.68 15.49
CA ASP A 277 0.03 0.66 15.10
C ASP A 277 0.03 0.49 13.57
N GLU A 278 0.08 1.61 12.84
CA GLU A 278 0.23 1.67 11.39
C GLU A 278 1.53 0.98 10.93
N ALA A 279 2.65 1.25 11.60
CA ALA A 279 3.92 0.60 11.30
C ALA A 279 3.89 -0.91 11.58
N GLU A 280 3.23 -1.36 12.66
CA GLU A 280 3.01 -2.79 12.97
C GLU A 280 2.14 -3.45 11.91
N ASN A 281 1.06 -2.80 11.50
CA ASN A 281 0.12 -3.33 10.51
C ASN A 281 0.75 -3.57 9.13
N ARG A 282 1.91 -2.95 8.83
CA ARG A 282 2.71 -3.29 7.65
C ARG A 282 3.05 -4.78 7.59
N LEU A 283 3.43 -5.37 8.72
CA LEU A 283 3.75 -6.80 8.78
C LEU A 283 2.54 -7.67 8.46
N HIS A 284 1.38 -7.33 9.02
CA HIS A 284 0.16 -8.13 8.87
C HIS A 284 -0.44 -7.98 7.46
N ALA A 285 -0.49 -6.75 6.94
CA ALA A 285 -0.93 -6.46 5.58
C ALA A 285 -0.05 -7.18 4.52
N GLN A 286 1.27 -7.14 4.68
CA GLN A 286 2.19 -7.80 3.76
C GLN A 286 2.05 -9.33 3.78
N LYS A 287 1.78 -9.94 4.95
CA LYS A 287 1.45 -11.37 5.02
C LYS A 287 0.19 -11.70 4.23
N ALA A 288 -0.86 -10.89 4.38
CA ALA A 288 -2.11 -11.06 3.63
C ALA A 288 -1.90 -10.89 2.12
N ILE A 289 -1.10 -9.92 1.68
CA ILE A 289 -0.73 -9.73 0.27
C ILE A 289 -0.01 -10.96 -0.29
N MET A 290 0.98 -11.48 0.44
CA MET A 290 1.71 -12.67 0.00
C MET A 290 0.78 -13.89 -0.13
N HIS A 291 -0.17 -14.05 0.79
CA HIS A 291 -1.19 -15.08 0.70
C HIS A 291 -2.09 -14.89 -0.53
N PHE A 292 -2.58 -13.69 -0.75
CA PHE A 292 -3.40 -13.35 -1.91
C PHE A 292 -2.69 -13.71 -3.23
N CYS A 293 -1.39 -13.38 -3.35
CA CYS A 293 -0.62 -13.64 -4.56
C CYS A 293 -0.37 -15.14 -4.82
N ILE A 294 -0.21 -15.95 -3.76
CA ILE A 294 0.10 -17.38 -3.87
C ILE A 294 -1.18 -18.23 -3.92
N CYS A 295 -2.16 -17.97 -3.06
CA CYS A 295 -3.29 -18.91 -2.85
C CYS A 295 -4.41 -18.76 -3.88
N LEU A 296 -4.53 -17.62 -4.58
CA LEU A 296 -5.47 -17.52 -5.71
C LEU A 296 -5.08 -18.44 -6.90
N LEU A 297 -3.85 -18.96 -6.93
CA LEU A 297 -3.44 -19.98 -7.90
C LEU A 297 -4.13 -21.34 -7.69
N TYR A 298 -4.49 -21.66 -6.43
CA TYR A 298 -5.12 -22.96 -6.10
C TYR A 298 -6.64 -22.97 -6.24
N THR A 299 -7.29 -21.80 -6.21
CA THR A 299 -8.77 -21.74 -6.36
C THR A 299 -9.22 -21.81 -7.80
N SER A 300 -8.41 -21.38 -8.78
CA SER A 300 -8.72 -21.57 -10.21
C SER A 300 -8.50 -23.01 -10.66
N ASP A 301 -7.46 -23.68 -10.16
CA ASP A 301 -7.17 -25.07 -10.54
C ASP A 301 -8.14 -26.07 -9.85
N ALA A 302 -8.60 -25.77 -8.62
CA ALA A 302 -9.58 -26.60 -7.91
C ALA A 302 -11.00 -26.52 -8.50
N ALA A 303 -11.35 -25.38 -9.12
CA ALA A 303 -12.65 -25.25 -9.80
C ALA A 303 -12.69 -26.03 -11.13
N ASP A 304 -11.54 -26.19 -11.79
CA ASP A 304 -11.44 -26.98 -13.01
C ASP A 304 -11.35 -28.52 -12.74
N GLU A 305 -10.97 -28.94 -11.53
CA GLU A 305 -10.95 -30.36 -11.13
C GLU A 305 -12.32 -30.88 -10.65
N GLU A 306 -13.18 -30.04 -10.10
CA GLU A 306 -14.53 -30.48 -9.68
C GLU A 306 -15.51 -30.71 -10.83
N ASP A 307 -15.28 -30.13 -12.01
CA ASP A 307 -16.11 -30.35 -13.21
C ASP A 307 -15.72 -31.62 -14.01
N SER A 308 -14.72 -32.38 -13.58
CA SER A 308 -14.27 -33.59 -14.29
C SER A 308 -14.69 -34.93 -13.70
N VAL A 309 -15.55 -34.95 -12.69
CA VAL A 309 -16.08 -36.19 -12.11
C VAL A 309 -17.61 -36.21 -12.22
N ASP A 310 -18.11 -36.56 -13.37
CA ASP A 310 -19.34 -37.35 -13.45
C ASP A 310 -19.52 -38.05 -14.80
N LEU A 311 -20.25 -39.18 -14.69
CA LEU A 311 -20.90 -39.98 -15.72
C LEU A 311 -20.13 -41.21 -16.24
N GLY A 312 -20.12 -42.20 -15.37
CA GLY A 312 -19.91 -43.61 -15.77
C GLY A 312 -20.83 -44.54 -14.98
N GLY A 313 -22.11 -44.19 -14.81
CA GLY A 313 -23.11 -45.11 -14.33
C GLY A 313 -23.46 -46.13 -15.43
N ARG A 314 -23.15 -47.40 -15.26
CA ARG A 314 -23.77 -48.50 -16.03
C ARG A 314 -24.42 -49.49 -15.09
N ARG A 315 -25.73 -49.57 -15.22
CA ARG A 315 -26.55 -50.68 -14.79
C ARG A 315 -26.13 -51.97 -15.51
N ILE A 316 -26.00 -53.03 -14.85
CA ILE A 316 -26.80 -54.26 -15.01
C ILE A 316 -26.71 -55.00 -13.70
#